data_23a9e7730d95a1113f70b2d25647acdf
#
_entry.id   23a9e7730d95a1113f70b2d25647acdf
#
_cell.length_a   1.000
_cell.length_b   1.000
_cell.length_c   1.000
_cell.angle_alpha   90.00
_cell.angle_beta   90.00
_cell.angle_gamma   90.00
#
_symmetry.space_group_name_H-M   'P 1'
#
loop_
_entity.id
_entity.type
_entity.pdbx_description
1 polymer ?
#
loop_
_entity_poly.entity_id
_entity_poly.type
_entity_poly.pdbx_seq_one_letter_code
_entity_poly.pdbx_strand_id
1 'polypeptide(L)'
;MKILHTADWHIGKNLLKVPLDQDFLHFSEWLKSYLFEEKIDVLMVSGDIFDYANPSHQDLKTYYKLLIDIQKSGVQTIITGGNHDSPGLLNGPREILNSLNITVLGSFISDHPERHLVPVYKNNELMCIVLAVPYLREKDLRMSKSANENIFEQDNSAAVKAIYDELTLWAKKLYPENTPLLAMGHLHLYGSLTSDSEREIHIGNLNGLPSHIFNENIEYIALGHIHKPQKIKGLHPIYYSGSPIFLDFSEKDYSKQVILLELNKGEKIEIKTVPIPGLRKMIKIAGNIDMVMSKLKLLETKVEVLPTFVELEIEAGEDSYNDKKKVTEIVELYEDSTSLKILKTRIVNENLEYSMLHDDVLLKIEEMDPLQVFRHLLEVRSIQGDKKLKLEKAYVELLEGLLK
;
A
#
# COMPACT_ATOMS: atom_id res chain seq x y z
N MET A 1 11.17 -11.83 23.26
CA MET A 1 11.46 -11.77 21.83
C MET A 1 10.77 -10.54 21.25
N LYS A 2 11.45 -9.80 20.35
CA LYS A 2 10.89 -8.61 19.70
C LYS A 2 10.65 -8.89 18.21
N ILE A 3 9.44 -8.62 17.73
CA ILE A 3 9.05 -8.75 16.31
C ILE A 3 8.59 -7.39 15.82
N LEU A 4 9.04 -6.96 14.65
CA LEU A 4 8.64 -5.73 14.02
C LEU A 4 7.74 -6.04 12.80
N HIS A 5 6.57 -5.40 12.73
CA HIS A 5 5.64 -5.52 11.59
C HIS A 5 5.60 -4.21 10.80
N THR A 6 5.85 -4.30 9.49
CA THR A 6 5.70 -3.26 8.48
C THR A 6 5.02 -3.84 7.24
N ALA A 7 4.54 -3.01 6.33
CA ALA A 7 3.88 -3.39 5.09
C ALA A 7 3.98 -2.27 4.06
N ASP A 8 3.55 -2.52 2.83
CA ASP A 8 3.26 -1.51 1.81
C ASP A 8 4.45 -0.58 1.55
N TRP A 9 5.61 -1.18 1.24
CA TRP A 9 6.86 -0.44 0.99
C TRP A 9 6.83 0.34 -0.31
N HIS A 10 6.15 -0.18 -1.33
CA HIS A 10 5.99 0.42 -2.66
C HIS A 10 7.30 0.97 -3.23
N ILE A 11 8.36 0.16 -3.21
CA ILE A 11 9.65 0.53 -3.83
C ILE A 11 9.41 0.83 -5.31
N GLY A 12 9.92 1.98 -5.78
CA GLY A 12 9.73 2.48 -7.15
C GLY A 12 8.47 3.33 -7.35
N LYS A 13 7.77 3.69 -6.24
CA LYS A 13 6.61 4.60 -6.29
C LYS A 13 6.98 5.97 -6.82
N ASN A 14 6.12 6.50 -7.70
CA ASN A 14 6.14 7.89 -8.13
C ASN A 14 4.90 8.62 -7.59
N LEU A 15 5.08 9.79 -7.02
CA LEU A 15 4.00 10.71 -6.68
C LEU A 15 3.98 11.84 -7.71
N LEU A 16 2.93 11.92 -8.54
CA LEU A 16 2.80 12.94 -9.57
C LEU A 16 4.07 13.09 -10.44
N LYS A 17 4.61 11.95 -10.92
CA LYS A 17 5.86 11.85 -11.73
C LYS A 17 7.16 12.12 -10.95
N VAL A 18 7.11 12.38 -9.65
CA VAL A 18 8.31 12.54 -8.81
C VAL A 18 8.61 11.23 -8.07
N PRO A 19 9.80 10.62 -8.28
CA PRO A 19 10.18 9.40 -7.57
C PRO A 19 10.25 9.59 -6.05
N LEU A 20 9.76 8.60 -5.29
CA LEU A 20 9.85 8.57 -3.83
C LEU A 20 11.06 7.78 -3.32
N ASP A 21 12.08 7.56 -4.17
CA ASP A 21 13.26 6.77 -3.83
C ASP A 21 14.00 7.31 -2.61
N GLN A 22 14.12 8.64 -2.49
CA GLN A 22 14.77 9.29 -1.35
C GLN A 22 13.98 9.04 -0.05
N ASP A 23 12.65 9.05 -0.13
CA ASP A 23 11.77 8.78 1.01
C ASP A 23 11.94 7.34 1.49
N PHE A 24 11.96 6.39 0.56
CA PHE A 24 12.19 5.00 0.88
C PHE A 24 13.62 4.75 1.41
N LEU A 25 14.63 5.37 0.84
CA LEU A 25 16.01 5.28 1.35
C LEU A 25 16.11 5.81 2.78
N HIS A 26 15.47 6.95 3.07
CA HIS A 26 15.44 7.52 4.42
C HIS A 26 14.77 6.56 5.42
N PHE A 27 13.60 6.00 5.05
CA PHE A 27 12.95 4.97 5.84
C PHE A 27 13.85 3.75 6.04
N SER A 28 14.51 3.25 5.00
CA SER A 28 15.35 2.06 5.06
C SER A 28 16.58 2.23 5.99
N GLU A 29 17.19 3.43 6.01
CA GLU A 29 18.29 3.74 6.93
C GLU A 29 17.79 3.77 8.39
N TRP A 30 16.64 4.42 8.64
CA TRP A 30 16.02 4.39 9.96
C TRP A 30 15.67 2.97 10.39
N LEU A 31 15.05 2.18 9.50
CA LEU A 31 14.67 0.80 9.80
C LEU A 31 15.89 -0.04 10.23
N LYS A 32 16.99 0.03 9.50
CA LYS A 32 18.23 -0.68 9.84
C LYS A 32 18.76 -0.30 11.22
N SER A 33 18.82 1.01 11.51
CA SER A 33 19.24 1.51 12.81
C SER A 33 18.33 1.02 13.92
N TYR A 34 17.02 1.11 13.72
CA TYR A 34 16.02 0.68 14.69
C TYR A 34 16.08 -0.84 14.96
N LEU A 35 16.22 -1.66 13.92
CA LEU A 35 16.38 -3.11 14.05
C LEU A 35 17.58 -3.48 14.94
N PHE A 36 18.69 -2.78 14.75
CA PHE A 36 19.93 -3.01 15.50
C PHE A 36 19.84 -2.49 16.95
N GLU A 37 19.43 -1.23 17.14
CA GLU A 37 19.38 -0.57 18.45
C GLU A 37 18.37 -1.25 19.39
N GLU A 38 17.18 -1.59 18.87
CA GLU A 38 16.13 -2.26 19.64
C GLU A 38 16.32 -3.78 19.76
N LYS A 39 17.35 -4.33 19.09
CA LYS A 39 17.63 -5.77 19.07
C LYS A 39 16.41 -6.57 18.62
N ILE A 40 15.87 -6.19 17.49
CA ILE A 40 14.72 -6.88 16.89
C ILE A 40 15.16 -8.29 16.45
N ASP A 41 14.38 -9.29 16.82
CA ASP A 41 14.65 -10.69 16.46
C ASP A 41 14.05 -11.06 15.10
N VAL A 42 12.87 -10.49 14.75
CA VAL A 42 12.13 -10.81 13.54
C VAL A 42 11.55 -9.55 12.88
N LEU A 43 11.62 -9.48 11.57
CA LEU A 43 10.92 -8.49 10.75
C LEU A 43 9.85 -9.18 9.91
N MET A 44 8.60 -8.77 10.04
CA MET A 44 7.47 -9.18 9.19
C MET A 44 7.13 -8.04 8.21
N VAL A 45 7.06 -8.37 6.92
CA VAL A 45 6.68 -7.43 5.85
C VAL A 45 5.46 -7.97 5.11
N SER A 46 4.30 -7.34 5.34
CA SER A 46 2.99 -7.86 4.91
C SER A 46 2.55 -7.31 3.55
N GLY A 47 3.29 -7.64 2.48
CA GLY A 47 2.93 -7.37 1.09
C GLY A 47 3.27 -5.98 0.56
N ASP A 48 3.04 -5.81 -0.74
CA ASP A 48 3.31 -4.63 -1.56
C ASP A 48 4.73 -4.09 -1.38
N ILE A 49 5.68 -4.97 -1.70
CA ILE A 49 7.11 -4.66 -1.65
C ILE A 49 7.47 -3.65 -2.75
N PHE A 50 6.94 -3.86 -3.95
CA PHE A 50 7.14 -2.99 -5.11
C PHE A 50 5.82 -2.31 -5.50
N ASP A 51 5.92 -1.09 -6.08
CA ASP A 51 4.75 -0.39 -6.60
C ASP A 51 4.20 -1.02 -7.90
N TYR A 52 5.06 -1.72 -8.64
CA TYR A 52 4.72 -2.38 -9.91
C TYR A 52 5.22 -3.81 -9.96
N ALA A 53 4.48 -4.68 -10.65
CA ALA A 53 4.85 -6.08 -10.87
C ALA A 53 6.19 -6.25 -11.63
N ASN A 54 6.59 -5.25 -12.41
CA ASN A 54 7.87 -5.17 -13.11
C ASN A 54 8.69 -3.97 -12.59
N PRO A 55 9.34 -4.10 -11.43
CA PRO A 55 10.17 -3.03 -10.87
C PRO A 55 11.42 -2.79 -11.74
N SER A 56 11.96 -1.60 -11.68
CA SER A 56 13.20 -1.25 -12.35
C SER A 56 14.40 -2.00 -11.75
N HIS A 57 15.50 -2.07 -12.50
CA HIS A 57 16.75 -2.63 -11.95
C HIS A 57 17.24 -1.89 -10.70
N GLN A 58 16.97 -0.59 -10.62
CA GLN A 58 17.33 0.21 -9.44
C GLN A 58 16.47 -0.17 -8.24
N ASP A 59 15.18 -0.42 -8.43
CA ASP A 59 14.27 -0.87 -7.36
C ASP A 59 14.69 -2.22 -6.81
N LEU A 60 15.00 -3.17 -7.70
CA LEU A 60 15.54 -4.47 -7.33
C LEU A 60 16.85 -4.34 -6.54
N LYS A 61 17.77 -3.47 -6.98
CA LYS A 61 19.03 -3.22 -6.28
C LYS A 61 18.78 -2.66 -4.88
N THR A 62 17.84 -1.72 -4.74
CA THR A 62 17.44 -1.13 -3.45
C THR A 62 16.88 -2.21 -2.52
N TYR A 63 15.95 -3.03 -3.01
CA TYR A 63 15.37 -4.14 -2.27
C TYR A 63 16.41 -5.15 -1.77
N TYR A 64 17.23 -5.71 -2.67
CA TYR A 64 18.21 -6.71 -2.27
C TYR A 64 19.32 -6.15 -1.37
N LYS A 65 19.72 -4.89 -1.57
CA LYS A 65 20.66 -4.22 -0.68
C LYS A 65 20.10 -4.11 0.73
N LEU A 66 18.84 -3.69 0.87
CA LEU A 66 18.17 -3.61 2.17
C LEU A 66 18.10 -4.98 2.85
N LEU A 67 17.72 -6.04 2.13
CA LEU A 67 17.66 -7.40 2.68
C LEU A 67 19.04 -7.90 3.18
N ILE A 68 20.08 -7.65 2.42
CA ILE A 68 21.44 -8.01 2.81
C ILE A 68 21.87 -7.24 4.07
N ASP A 69 21.54 -5.95 4.15
CA ASP A 69 21.89 -5.13 5.30
C ASP A 69 21.11 -5.56 6.57
N ILE A 70 19.85 -5.92 6.44
CA ILE A 70 19.02 -6.49 7.54
C ILE A 70 19.61 -7.83 7.99
N GLN A 71 19.96 -8.71 7.05
CA GLN A 71 20.54 -10.01 7.36
C GLN A 71 21.84 -9.91 8.19
N LYS A 72 22.70 -8.91 7.90
CA LYS A 72 23.92 -8.66 8.68
C LYS A 72 23.65 -8.35 10.16
N SER A 73 22.45 -7.86 10.48
CA SER A 73 22.04 -7.62 11.87
C SER A 73 21.49 -8.88 12.55
N GLY A 74 21.44 -10.03 11.85
CA GLY A 74 20.96 -11.32 12.40
C GLY A 74 19.44 -11.42 12.52
N VAL A 75 18.67 -10.47 11.97
CA VAL A 75 17.22 -10.44 12.02
C VAL A 75 16.63 -11.48 11.06
N GLN A 76 15.79 -12.38 11.57
CA GLN A 76 14.97 -13.24 10.70
C GLN A 76 13.94 -12.37 9.98
N THR A 77 13.84 -12.50 8.64
CA THR A 77 12.91 -11.69 7.87
C THR A 77 11.86 -12.57 7.19
N ILE A 78 10.58 -12.21 7.33
CA ILE A 78 9.44 -12.91 6.72
C ILE A 78 8.71 -11.90 5.84
N ILE A 79 8.62 -12.20 4.54
CA ILE A 79 8.02 -11.33 3.53
C ILE A 79 6.92 -12.09 2.82
N THR A 80 5.74 -11.50 2.74
CA THR A 80 4.65 -11.98 1.87
C THR A 80 4.47 -11.05 0.68
N GLY A 81 4.00 -11.55 -0.46
CA GLY A 81 3.66 -10.72 -1.61
C GLY A 81 2.31 -10.05 -1.44
N GLY A 82 2.17 -8.83 -1.96
CA GLY A 82 0.92 -8.10 -2.07
C GLY A 82 0.28 -8.18 -3.46
N ASN A 83 -0.73 -7.34 -3.72
CA ASN A 83 -1.43 -7.33 -5.01
C ASN A 83 -0.63 -6.59 -6.11
N HIS A 84 0.28 -5.71 -5.75
CA HIS A 84 1.20 -5.04 -6.68
C HIS A 84 2.38 -5.94 -7.09
N ASP A 85 2.74 -6.91 -6.26
CA ASP A 85 3.91 -7.73 -6.45
C ASP A 85 3.74 -8.82 -7.52
N SER A 86 4.83 -9.10 -8.24
CA SER A 86 4.94 -10.28 -9.09
C SER A 86 5.36 -11.50 -8.27
N PRO A 87 4.52 -12.55 -8.15
CA PRO A 87 4.90 -13.77 -7.45
C PRO A 87 6.15 -14.44 -8.01
N GLY A 88 6.30 -14.44 -9.34
CA GLY A 88 7.46 -15.03 -10.00
C GLY A 88 8.76 -14.31 -9.63
N LEU A 89 8.71 -12.98 -9.56
CA LEU A 89 9.86 -12.17 -9.17
C LEU A 89 10.24 -12.40 -7.69
N LEU A 90 9.27 -12.38 -6.79
CA LEU A 90 9.52 -12.58 -5.36
C LEU A 90 9.98 -14.01 -5.04
N ASN A 91 9.37 -15.02 -5.68
CA ASN A 91 9.70 -16.42 -5.44
C ASN A 91 11.00 -16.87 -6.12
N GLY A 92 11.44 -16.19 -7.20
CA GLY A 92 12.62 -16.59 -7.98
C GLY A 92 13.88 -16.82 -7.13
N PRO A 93 14.29 -15.89 -6.27
CA PRO A 93 15.49 -16.03 -5.43
C PRO A 93 15.25 -16.75 -4.09
N ARG A 94 14.12 -17.43 -3.91
CA ARG A 94 13.64 -17.97 -2.62
C ARG A 94 14.67 -18.87 -1.91
N GLU A 95 15.31 -19.78 -2.64
CA GLU A 95 16.28 -20.72 -2.04
C GLU A 95 17.52 -19.97 -1.51
N ILE A 96 17.98 -18.96 -2.26
CA ILE A 96 19.11 -18.12 -1.85
C ILE A 96 18.73 -17.30 -0.61
N LEU A 97 17.53 -16.68 -0.61
CA LEU A 97 17.05 -15.87 0.50
C LEU A 97 16.84 -16.70 1.76
N ASN A 98 16.31 -17.92 1.64
CA ASN A 98 16.17 -18.84 2.76
C ASN A 98 17.50 -19.16 3.43
N SER A 99 18.60 -19.31 2.66
CA SER A 99 19.93 -19.52 3.22
C SER A 99 20.46 -18.32 4.02
N LEU A 100 19.86 -17.15 3.83
CA LEU A 100 20.14 -15.91 4.55
C LEU A 100 19.15 -15.62 5.69
N ASN A 101 18.36 -16.62 6.10
CA ASN A 101 17.29 -16.47 7.11
C ASN A 101 16.20 -15.47 6.70
N ILE A 102 15.93 -15.38 5.39
CA ILE A 102 14.88 -14.53 4.80
C ILE A 102 13.88 -15.43 4.08
N THR A 103 12.68 -15.55 4.61
CA THR A 103 11.58 -16.30 4.01
C THR A 103 10.72 -15.38 3.16
N VAL A 104 10.57 -15.69 1.86
CA VAL A 104 9.73 -14.93 0.94
C VAL A 104 8.65 -15.82 0.35
N LEU A 105 7.41 -15.38 0.45
CA LEU A 105 6.21 -16.05 -0.04
C LEU A 105 5.42 -15.11 -0.96
N GLY A 106 5.75 -15.10 -2.24
CA GLY A 106 5.12 -14.23 -3.25
C GLY A 106 3.73 -14.69 -3.71
N SER A 107 3.35 -15.94 -3.46
CA SER A 107 2.03 -16.52 -3.77
C SER A 107 1.68 -17.64 -2.82
N PHE A 108 0.38 -17.94 -2.70
CA PHE A 108 -0.08 -19.07 -1.92
C PHE A 108 0.26 -20.40 -2.63
N ILE A 109 0.68 -21.41 -1.85
CA ILE A 109 1.10 -22.73 -2.33
C ILE A 109 0.09 -23.74 -1.79
N SER A 110 -1.00 -23.95 -2.52
CA SER A 110 -2.12 -24.81 -2.09
C SER A 110 -1.75 -26.27 -1.91
N ASP A 111 -0.84 -26.81 -2.74
CA ASP A 111 -0.41 -28.22 -2.67
C ASP A 111 0.52 -28.50 -1.47
N HIS A 112 1.08 -27.46 -0.89
CA HIS A 112 2.01 -27.51 0.23
C HIS A 112 1.72 -26.40 1.24
N PRO A 113 0.54 -26.39 1.90
CA PRO A 113 0.15 -25.34 2.83
C PRO A 113 1.11 -25.22 4.03
N GLU A 114 1.76 -26.32 4.44
CA GLU A 114 2.76 -26.32 5.51
C GLU A 114 3.95 -25.39 5.25
N ARG A 115 4.22 -25.01 3.99
CA ARG A 115 5.28 -24.07 3.63
C ARG A 115 4.95 -22.61 4.00
N HIS A 116 3.70 -22.33 4.38
CA HIS A 116 3.27 -21.04 4.91
C HIS A 116 3.45 -20.92 6.43
N LEU A 117 3.89 -22.01 7.09
CA LEU A 117 4.22 -22.02 8.50
C LEU A 117 5.69 -21.67 8.68
N VAL A 118 5.98 -20.48 9.19
CA VAL A 118 7.36 -20.04 9.43
C VAL A 118 7.63 -20.11 10.94
N PRO A 119 8.39 -21.13 11.41
CA PRO A 119 8.76 -21.23 12.81
C PRO A 119 9.80 -20.16 13.16
N VAL A 120 9.62 -19.56 14.31
CA VAL A 120 10.50 -18.53 14.84
C VAL A 120 11.15 -19.03 16.11
N TYR A 121 12.48 -19.05 16.11
CA TYR A 121 13.28 -19.52 17.23
C TYR A 121 14.07 -18.38 17.86
N LYS A 122 14.24 -18.45 19.18
CA LYS A 122 15.20 -17.63 19.93
C LYS A 122 16.00 -18.53 20.87
N ASN A 123 17.32 -18.49 20.78
CA ASN A 123 18.21 -19.35 21.57
C ASN A 123 17.87 -20.86 21.45
N ASN A 124 17.56 -21.34 20.26
CA ASN A 124 17.11 -22.70 19.94
C ASN A 124 15.74 -23.09 20.58
N GLU A 125 15.01 -22.16 21.16
CA GLU A 125 13.65 -22.37 21.66
C GLU A 125 12.63 -21.84 20.65
N LEU A 126 11.62 -22.65 20.31
CA LEU A 126 10.49 -22.24 19.48
C LEU A 126 9.63 -21.23 20.25
N MET A 127 9.51 -20.02 19.70
CA MET A 127 8.80 -18.91 20.34
C MET A 127 7.40 -18.72 19.77
N CYS A 128 7.24 -18.84 18.46
CA CYS A 128 5.95 -18.74 17.77
C CYS A 128 6.02 -19.33 16.37
N ILE A 129 4.86 -19.50 15.73
CA ILE A 129 4.72 -19.82 14.32
C ILE A 129 4.05 -18.64 13.63
N VAL A 130 4.60 -18.17 12.53
CA VAL A 130 3.98 -17.17 11.67
C VAL A 130 3.29 -17.86 10.50
N LEU A 131 1.97 -17.70 10.40
CA LEU A 131 1.17 -18.11 9.24
C LEU A 131 1.34 -17.03 8.16
N ALA A 132 2.31 -17.21 7.28
CA ALA A 132 2.72 -16.19 6.29
C ALA A 132 1.87 -16.31 5.02
N VAL A 133 0.71 -15.65 5.00
CA VAL A 133 -0.25 -15.69 3.88
C VAL A 133 -0.02 -14.46 3.00
N PRO A 134 0.36 -14.64 1.70
CA PRO A 134 0.45 -13.54 0.74
C PRO A 134 -0.94 -13.11 0.27
N TYR A 135 -0.99 -12.09 -0.60
CA TYR A 135 -2.20 -11.73 -1.32
C TYR A 135 -2.79 -12.94 -2.04
N LEU A 136 -4.05 -13.24 -1.74
CA LEU A 136 -4.78 -14.37 -2.30
C LEU A 136 -5.51 -13.95 -3.58
N ARG A 137 -5.13 -14.53 -4.70
CA ARG A 137 -5.78 -14.34 -6.00
C ARG A 137 -6.97 -15.27 -6.15
N GLU A 138 -7.88 -14.98 -7.05
CA GLU A 138 -9.06 -15.84 -7.30
C GLU A 138 -8.68 -17.32 -7.54
N LYS A 139 -7.58 -17.59 -8.26
CA LYS A 139 -7.10 -18.96 -8.47
C LYS A 139 -6.77 -19.67 -7.17
N ASP A 140 -6.16 -18.97 -6.21
CA ASP A 140 -5.74 -19.51 -4.91
C ASP A 140 -6.97 -19.87 -4.07
N LEU A 141 -8.02 -19.01 -4.15
CA LEU A 141 -9.30 -19.25 -3.49
C LEU A 141 -10.08 -20.42 -4.10
N ARG A 142 -9.99 -20.65 -5.41
CA ARG A 142 -10.63 -21.80 -6.08
C ARG A 142 -9.95 -23.13 -5.72
N MET A 143 -8.64 -23.16 -5.55
CA MET A 143 -7.88 -24.38 -5.25
C MET A 143 -8.09 -24.87 -3.82
N SER A 144 -8.36 -23.99 -2.87
CA SER A 144 -8.72 -24.37 -1.49
C SER A 144 -10.10 -25.03 -1.37
N LYS A 145 -10.85 -25.12 -2.48
CA LYS A 145 -12.25 -25.55 -2.57
C LYS A 145 -12.50 -27.05 -2.67
N SER A 146 -11.51 -27.92 -2.54
CA SER A 146 -11.65 -29.35 -2.87
C SER A 146 -12.60 -30.17 -2.00
N ALA A 147 -13.37 -29.58 -1.06
CA ALA A 147 -14.26 -30.32 -0.19
C ALA A 147 -15.78 -30.00 -0.31
N ASN A 148 -16.22 -28.87 -0.92
CA ASN A 148 -17.66 -28.55 -1.03
C ASN A 148 -17.94 -27.60 -2.19
N GLU A 149 -18.19 -28.12 -3.37
CA GLU A 149 -18.36 -27.38 -4.63
C GLU A 149 -19.51 -26.34 -4.65
N ASN A 150 -20.50 -26.41 -3.75
CA ASN A 150 -21.73 -25.63 -3.84
C ASN A 150 -21.79 -24.37 -2.97
N ILE A 151 -20.83 -24.14 -2.06
CA ILE A 151 -20.90 -23.01 -1.09
C ILE A 151 -20.07 -21.82 -1.56
N PHE A 152 -19.11 -22.03 -2.45
CA PHE A 152 -18.05 -21.07 -2.73
C PHE A 152 -18.23 -20.17 -3.95
N GLU A 153 -19.28 -20.33 -4.73
CA GLU A 153 -19.50 -19.47 -5.89
C GLU A 153 -19.90 -18.02 -5.53
N GLN A 154 -20.29 -17.78 -4.26
CA GLN A 154 -20.80 -16.48 -3.82
C GLN A 154 -20.07 -15.83 -2.63
N ASP A 155 -19.22 -16.54 -1.87
CA ASP A 155 -18.58 -15.99 -0.67
C ASP A 155 -17.06 -16.32 -0.58
N ASN A 156 -16.25 -15.38 -1.04
CA ASN A 156 -14.79 -15.48 -0.94
C ASN A 156 -14.28 -15.38 0.52
N SER A 157 -15.09 -14.87 1.45
CA SER A 157 -14.70 -14.79 2.87
C SER A 157 -14.57 -16.18 3.50
N ALA A 158 -15.45 -17.10 3.12
CA ALA A 158 -15.40 -18.50 3.56
C ALA A 158 -14.12 -19.21 3.05
N ALA A 159 -13.71 -18.91 1.80
CA ALA A 159 -12.48 -19.49 1.24
C ALA A 159 -11.22 -18.96 1.94
N VAL A 160 -11.16 -17.66 2.22
CA VAL A 160 -10.04 -17.07 2.99
C VAL A 160 -10.00 -17.63 4.41
N LYS A 161 -11.17 -17.75 5.06
CA LYS A 161 -11.28 -18.37 6.38
C LYS A 161 -10.77 -19.82 6.38
N ALA A 162 -11.16 -20.61 5.39
CA ALA A 162 -10.72 -21.99 5.26
C ALA A 162 -9.20 -22.12 5.16
N ILE A 163 -8.52 -21.19 4.46
CA ILE A 163 -7.05 -21.14 4.38
C ILE A 163 -6.43 -20.92 5.77
N TYR A 164 -6.88 -19.91 6.53
CA TYR A 164 -6.32 -19.67 7.88
C TYR A 164 -6.65 -20.80 8.85
N ASP A 165 -7.83 -21.42 8.75
CA ASP A 165 -8.19 -22.59 9.55
C ASP A 165 -7.31 -23.80 9.20
N GLU A 166 -7.08 -24.07 7.92
CA GLU A 166 -6.20 -25.15 7.45
C GLU A 166 -4.76 -24.95 7.96
N LEU A 167 -4.20 -23.73 7.80
CA LEU A 167 -2.86 -23.44 8.30
C LEU A 167 -2.75 -23.57 9.82
N THR A 168 -3.80 -23.19 10.56
CA THR A 168 -3.86 -23.38 12.01
C THR A 168 -3.86 -24.88 12.37
N LEU A 169 -4.60 -25.71 11.64
CA LEU A 169 -4.59 -27.17 11.84
C LEU A 169 -3.21 -27.78 11.54
N TRP A 170 -2.56 -27.34 10.45
CA TRP A 170 -1.20 -27.76 10.13
C TRP A 170 -0.19 -27.36 11.21
N ALA A 171 -0.31 -26.13 11.74
CA ALA A 171 0.56 -25.67 12.82
C ALA A 171 0.40 -26.55 14.07
N LYS A 172 -0.83 -26.86 14.49
CA LYS A 172 -1.11 -27.75 15.64
C LYS A 172 -0.63 -29.20 15.41
N LYS A 173 -0.59 -29.64 14.16
CA LYS A 173 -0.10 -31.00 13.81
C LYS A 173 1.43 -31.09 13.85
N LEU A 174 2.12 -30.04 13.42
CA LEU A 174 3.58 -30.07 13.23
C LEU A 174 4.36 -29.53 14.43
N TYR A 175 3.74 -28.73 15.28
CA TYR A 175 4.38 -28.03 16.38
C TYR A 175 3.63 -28.24 17.72
N PRO A 176 4.26 -27.97 18.87
CA PRO A 176 3.62 -28.10 20.18
C PRO A 176 2.32 -27.28 20.26
N GLU A 177 1.27 -27.84 20.85
CA GLU A 177 -0.09 -27.29 20.86
C GLU A 177 -0.19 -25.86 21.43
N ASN A 178 0.64 -25.55 22.41
CA ASN A 178 0.67 -24.22 23.09
C ASN A 178 1.63 -23.23 22.43
N THR A 179 2.09 -23.47 21.20
CA THR A 179 2.95 -22.52 20.48
C THR A 179 2.11 -21.34 19.99
N PRO A 180 2.45 -20.10 20.34
CA PRO A 180 1.74 -18.90 19.86
C PRO A 180 1.68 -18.85 18.34
N LEU A 181 0.52 -18.53 17.77
CA LEU A 181 0.32 -18.35 16.34
C LEU A 181 0.15 -16.88 16.01
N LEU A 182 0.97 -16.39 15.09
CA LEU A 182 0.82 -15.07 14.48
C LEU A 182 0.41 -15.27 13.03
N ALA A 183 -0.34 -14.35 12.44
CA ALA A 183 -0.69 -14.40 11.03
C ALA A 183 -0.24 -13.16 10.29
N MET A 184 0.14 -13.31 9.04
CA MET A 184 0.30 -12.25 8.07
C MET A 184 -0.78 -12.35 7.00
N GLY A 185 -1.16 -11.23 6.41
CA GLY A 185 -2.10 -11.17 5.29
C GLY A 185 -1.97 -9.87 4.52
N HIS A 186 -2.43 -9.88 3.26
CA HIS A 186 -2.51 -8.68 2.45
C HIS A 186 -3.91 -8.62 1.84
N LEU A 187 -4.82 -7.94 2.52
CA LEU A 187 -6.26 -7.95 2.23
C LEU A 187 -6.98 -6.76 2.86
N HIS A 188 -8.19 -6.45 2.34
CA HIS A 188 -9.05 -5.40 2.84
C HIS A 188 -10.09 -5.97 3.82
N LEU A 189 -10.14 -5.45 5.05
CA LEU A 189 -11.18 -5.79 6.03
C LEU A 189 -12.28 -4.72 6.09
N TYR A 190 -13.51 -5.15 6.34
CA TYR A 190 -14.61 -4.22 6.63
C TYR A 190 -14.27 -3.29 7.80
N GLY A 191 -14.62 -2.02 7.63
CA GLY A 191 -14.41 -0.99 8.65
C GLY A 191 -12.99 -0.41 8.69
N SER A 192 -12.10 -0.80 7.77
CA SER A 192 -10.85 -0.09 7.55
C SER A 192 -11.10 1.24 6.82
N LEU A 193 -10.29 2.24 7.16
CA LEU A 193 -10.26 3.55 6.53
C LEU A 193 -9.17 3.54 5.47
N THR A 194 -9.54 3.81 4.22
CA THR A 194 -8.62 3.87 3.07
C THR A 194 -8.13 5.30 2.82
N SER A 195 -7.06 5.45 2.03
CA SER A 195 -6.61 6.68 1.38
C SER A 195 -6.89 6.61 -0.13
N ASP A 196 -6.49 7.62 -0.90
CA ASP A 196 -6.67 7.63 -2.35
C ASP A 196 -5.55 6.84 -3.08
N SER A 197 -4.58 6.32 -2.33
CA SER A 197 -3.41 5.63 -2.87
C SER A 197 -3.54 4.11 -3.00
N GLU A 198 -4.53 3.49 -2.31
CA GLU A 198 -4.78 2.06 -2.43
C GLU A 198 -5.46 1.71 -3.75
N ARG A 199 -5.05 0.60 -4.38
CA ARG A 199 -5.81 0.00 -5.47
C ARG A 199 -7.00 -0.76 -4.91
N GLU A 200 -8.17 -0.58 -5.51
CA GLU A 200 -9.34 -1.36 -5.14
C GLU A 200 -9.06 -2.86 -5.32
N ILE A 201 -9.14 -3.62 -4.24
CA ILE A 201 -9.12 -5.08 -4.28
C ILE A 201 -10.56 -5.58 -4.32
N HIS A 202 -10.99 -6.02 -5.48
CA HIS A 202 -12.24 -6.77 -5.62
C HIS A 202 -11.94 -8.27 -5.45
N ILE A 203 -12.08 -8.76 -4.22
CA ILE A 203 -12.15 -10.22 -3.99
C ILE A 203 -13.61 -10.64 -4.22
N GLY A 204 -13.96 -10.91 -5.48
CA GLY A 204 -15.36 -11.02 -5.89
C GLY A 204 -16.04 -9.65 -5.76
N ASN A 205 -17.37 -9.62 -5.62
CA ASN A 205 -18.14 -8.38 -5.46
C ASN A 205 -18.12 -7.80 -4.03
N LEU A 206 -17.14 -8.11 -3.19
CA LEU A 206 -17.10 -7.70 -1.80
C LEU A 206 -16.13 -6.52 -1.60
N ASN A 207 -16.64 -5.43 -1.04
CA ASN A 207 -15.87 -4.24 -0.62
C ASN A 207 -15.12 -4.46 0.70
N GLY A 208 -14.56 -5.66 0.93
CA GLY A 208 -13.82 -6.02 2.12
C GLY A 208 -14.23 -7.38 2.70
N LEU A 209 -13.44 -7.90 3.63
CA LEU A 209 -13.64 -9.16 4.32
C LEU A 209 -13.97 -8.92 5.80
N PRO A 210 -14.79 -9.78 6.44
CA PRO A 210 -15.08 -9.64 7.87
C PRO A 210 -13.89 -10.10 8.73
N SER A 211 -13.68 -9.47 9.89
CA SER A 211 -12.55 -9.83 10.77
C SER A 211 -12.61 -11.25 11.36
N HIS A 212 -13.77 -11.91 11.33
CA HIS A 212 -13.94 -13.28 11.82
C HIS A 212 -13.43 -14.38 10.85
N ILE A 213 -12.80 -14.00 9.73
CA ILE A 213 -12.07 -14.94 8.86
C ILE A 213 -10.84 -15.54 9.55
N PHE A 214 -10.28 -14.87 10.55
CA PHE A 214 -9.12 -15.35 11.27
C PHE A 214 -9.52 -16.34 12.37
N ASN A 215 -8.77 -17.44 12.45
CA ASN A 215 -8.99 -18.48 13.44
C ASN A 215 -8.75 -17.97 14.88
N GLU A 216 -9.57 -18.41 15.83
CA GLU A 216 -9.51 -17.96 17.24
C GLU A 216 -8.19 -18.28 17.96
N ASN A 217 -7.38 -19.18 17.44
CA ASN A 217 -6.08 -19.51 18.00
C ASN A 217 -4.94 -18.59 17.54
N ILE A 218 -5.22 -17.63 16.66
CA ILE A 218 -4.22 -16.66 16.18
C ILE A 218 -4.18 -15.49 17.17
N GLU A 219 -3.03 -15.20 17.74
CA GLU A 219 -2.88 -14.17 18.78
C GLU A 219 -2.62 -12.76 18.25
N TYR A 220 -2.11 -12.64 17.01
CA TYR A 220 -1.86 -11.36 16.33
C TYR A 220 -1.96 -11.49 14.82
N ILE A 221 -2.56 -10.51 14.18
CA ILE A 221 -2.70 -10.46 12.73
C ILE A 221 -2.01 -9.21 12.18
N ALA A 222 -0.98 -9.43 11.36
CA ALA A 222 -0.18 -8.42 10.67
C ALA A 222 -0.68 -8.23 9.24
N LEU A 223 -1.35 -7.12 8.95
CA LEU A 223 -1.94 -6.85 7.64
C LEU A 223 -1.20 -5.76 6.87
N GLY A 224 -1.16 -5.90 5.55
CA GLY A 224 -0.87 -4.87 4.55
C GLY A 224 -2.07 -4.60 3.65
N HIS A 225 -1.89 -3.76 2.64
CA HIS A 225 -2.83 -3.24 1.69
C HIS A 225 -3.39 -1.86 2.05
N ILE A 226 -3.70 -1.60 3.30
CA ILE A 226 -4.23 -0.31 3.73
C ILE A 226 -3.09 0.57 4.22
N HIS A 227 -2.88 1.71 3.54
CA HIS A 227 -1.76 2.60 3.80
C HIS A 227 -1.92 3.46 5.05
N LYS A 228 -3.16 3.58 5.56
CA LYS A 228 -3.45 4.24 6.82
C LYS A 228 -3.20 3.30 7.99
N PRO A 229 -2.24 3.64 8.90
CA PRO A 229 -2.01 2.86 10.11
C PRO A 229 -3.26 2.79 10.97
N GLN A 230 -3.71 1.58 11.32
CA GLN A 230 -4.91 1.41 12.13
C GLN A 230 -5.03 0.04 12.76
N LYS A 231 -5.77 -0.01 13.87
CA LYS A 231 -6.23 -1.25 14.50
C LYS A 231 -7.66 -1.54 14.09
N ILE A 232 -7.92 -2.76 13.64
CA ILE A 232 -9.27 -3.20 13.29
C ILE A 232 -9.92 -3.87 14.51
N LYS A 233 -11.22 -3.60 14.68
CA LYS A 233 -12.01 -4.24 15.75
C LYS A 233 -12.25 -5.70 15.38
N GLY A 234 -11.86 -6.61 16.26
CA GLY A 234 -12.00 -8.05 16.10
C GLY A 234 -11.80 -8.78 17.40
N LEU A 235 -11.86 -10.13 17.34
CA LEU A 235 -11.60 -11.00 18.49
C LEU A 235 -10.13 -10.91 18.91
N HIS A 236 -9.23 -10.72 17.93
CA HIS A 236 -7.78 -10.65 18.11
C HIS A 236 -7.24 -9.25 17.83
N PRO A 237 -6.02 -8.94 18.24
CA PRO A 237 -5.29 -7.78 17.76
C PRO A 237 -5.01 -7.86 16.26
N ILE A 238 -5.71 -7.05 15.46
CA ILE A 238 -5.54 -6.95 14.01
C ILE A 238 -5.02 -5.55 13.70
N TYR A 239 -3.87 -5.46 13.03
CA TYR A 239 -3.23 -4.20 12.72
C TYR A 239 -2.83 -4.10 11.25
N TYR A 240 -3.15 -2.96 10.65
CA TYR A 240 -2.45 -2.43 9.49
C TYR A 240 -1.33 -1.53 9.99
N SER A 241 -0.08 -1.86 9.68
CA SER A 241 1.05 -0.96 9.98
C SER A 241 0.96 0.32 9.15
N GLY A 242 0.33 0.22 7.98
CA GLY A 242 0.30 1.24 6.95
C GLY A 242 1.60 1.28 6.14
N SER A 243 1.60 2.08 5.07
CA SER A 243 2.82 2.37 4.32
C SER A 243 3.81 3.17 5.18
N PRO A 244 5.12 2.87 5.12
CA PRO A 244 6.11 3.55 5.96
C PRO A 244 6.44 4.97 5.51
N ILE A 245 6.11 5.32 4.28
CA ILE A 245 6.30 6.65 3.67
C ILE A 245 4.96 7.18 3.16
N PHE A 246 4.89 8.46 2.86
CA PHE A 246 3.70 9.05 2.25
C PHE A 246 3.66 8.72 0.76
N LEU A 247 2.60 8.06 0.31
CA LEU A 247 2.40 7.66 -1.08
C LEU A 247 1.47 8.59 -1.84
N ASP A 248 0.63 9.37 -1.12
CA ASP A 248 -0.29 10.36 -1.68
C ASP A 248 -0.55 11.52 -0.70
N PHE A 249 -1.03 12.68 -1.20
CA PHE A 249 -1.39 13.83 -0.38
C PHE A 249 -2.56 13.57 0.58
N SER A 250 -3.42 12.61 0.30
CA SER A 250 -4.49 12.18 1.22
C SER A 250 -3.96 11.61 2.53
N GLU A 251 -2.71 11.18 2.55
CA GLU A 251 -2.05 10.58 3.71
C GLU A 251 -1.31 11.61 4.60
N LYS A 252 -1.23 12.88 4.21
CA LYS A 252 -0.42 13.93 4.87
C LYS A 252 -0.68 14.08 6.37
N ASP A 253 -1.87 13.72 6.82
CA ASP A 253 -2.29 13.84 8.22
C ASP A 253 -2.10 12.53 9.01
N TYR A 254 -1.53 11.47 8.39
CA TYR A 254 -1.28 10.20 9.05
C TYR A 254 0.08 10.19 9.75
N SER A 255 0.11 9.63 10.96
CA SER A 255 1.39 9.31 11.60
C SER A 255 1.89 7.98 11.05
N LYS A 256 2.90 8.00 10.21
CA LYS A 256 3.54 6.78 9.67
C LYS A 256 4.26 6.04 10.79
N GLN A 257 4.08 4.73 10.85
CA GLN A 257 4.55 3.91 11.96
C GLN A 257 4.86 2.46 11.54
N VAL A 258 5.53 1.75 12.41
CA VAL A 258 5.62 0.29 12.41
C VAL A 258 5.04 -0.25 13.72
N ILE A 259 4.76 -1.54 13.80
CA ILE A 259 4.21 -2.18 15.00
C ILE A 259 5.28 -3.06 15.62
N LEU A 260 5.61 -2.82 16.87
CA LEU A 260 6.52 -3.64 17.68
C LEU A 260 5.72 -4.59 18.55
N LEU A 261 6.04 -5.89 18.48
CA LEU A 261 5.50 -6.93 19.32
C LEU A 261 6.59 -7.41 20.27
N GLU A 262 6.26 -7.52 21.55
CA GLU A 262 7.12 -8.17 22.53
C GLU A 262 6.45 -9.46 23.00
N LEU A 263 7.08 -10.60 22.72
CA LEU A 263 6.62 -11.94 23.08
C LEU A 263 7.48 -12.47 24.21
N ASN A 264 6.83 -12.77 25.33
CA ASN A 264 7.39 -13.51 26.44
C ASN A 264 6.61 -14.79 26.66
N LYS A 265 7.30 -15.87 26.98
CA LYS A 265 6.67 -17.19 27.12
C LYS A 265 5.62 -17.18 28.23
N GLY A 266 4.38 -17.58 27.91
CA GLY A 266 3.26 -17.64 28.84
C GLY A 266 2.61 -16.30 29.17
N GLU A 267 3.04 -15.21 28.53
CA GLU A 267 2.46 -13.88 28.68
C GLU A 267 1.69 -13.47 27.43
N LYS A 268 0.77 -12.54 27.56
CA LYS A 268 0.11 -11.91 26.41
C LYS A 268 1.11 -11.06 25.63
N ILE A 269 0.97 -11.05 24.33
CA ILE A 269 1.79 -10.21 23.43
C ILE A 269 1.59 -8.75 23.79
N GLU A 270 2.66 -8.06 24.10
CA GLU A 270 2.66 -6.60 24.24
C GLU A 270 2.81 -5.98 22.86
N ILE A 271 1.95 -5.01 22.50
CA ILE A 271 1.89 -4.38 21.18
C ILE A 271 2.10 -2.88 21.33
N LYS A 272 3.13 -2.35 20.65
CA LYS A 272 3.48 -0.93 20.65
C LYS A 272 3.50 -0.39 19.24
N THR A 273 2.99 0.82 19.04
CA THR A 273 3.16 1.57 17.81
C THR A 273 4.44 2.40 17.88
N VAL A 274 5.25 2.34 16.86
CA VAL A 274 6.53 3.06 16.78
C VAL A 274 6.47 4.03 15.61
N PRO A 275 6.45 5.34 15.85
CA PRO A 275 6.41 6.32 14.78
C PRO A 275 7.73 6.34 14.00
N ILE A 276 7.65 6.52 12.69
CA ILE A 276 8.81 6.65 11.82
C ILE A 276 9.21 8.14 11.78
N PRO A 277 10.42 8.51 12.22
CA PRO A 277 10.83 9.90 12.30
C PRO A 277 11.33 10.44 10.97
N GLY A 278 11.39 11.78 10.87
CA GLY A 278 12.15 12.47 9.82
C GLY A 278 11.61 12.30 8.39
N LEU A 279 10.35 11.90 8.25
CA LEU A 279 9.74 11.73 6.92
C LEU A 279 9.54 13.08 6.23
N ARG A 280 9.45 13.03 4.89
CA ARG A 280 9.12 14.19 4.05
C ARG A 280 7.82 14.85 4.52
N LYS A 281 7.81 16.17 4.58
CA LYS A 281 6.57 16.91 4.84
C LYS A 281 5.76 17.04 3.57
N MET A 282 4.45 16.85 3.71
CA MET A 282 3.46 17.10 2.67
C MET A 282 2.48 18.15 3.18
N ILE A 283 2.32 19.24 2.41
CA ILE A 283 1.53 20.40 2.85
C ILE A 283 0.56 20.81 1.75
N LYS A 284 -0.69 21.00 2.11
CA LYS A 284 -1.67 21.68 1.26
C LYS A 284 -1.75 23.14 1.66
N ILE A 285 -1.56 24.06 0.70
CA ILE A 285 -1.69 25.50 0.89
C ILE A 285 -2.91 25.95 0.11
N ALA A 286 -3.93 26.46 0.81
CA ALA A 286 -5.12 27.04 0.23
C ALA A 286 -5.20 28.54 0.50
N GLY A 287 -5.79 29.31 -0.44
CA GLY A 287 -6.07 30.73 -0.35
C GLY A 287 -5.78 31.51 -1.64
N ASN A 288 -5.89 32.85 -1.56
CA ASN A 288 -5.54 33.70 -2.69
C ASN A 288 -4.02 33.69 -2.97
N ILE A 289 -3.62 34.20 -4.13
CA ILE A 289 -2.23 34.18 -4.62
C ILE A 289 -1.25 34.83 -3.61
N ASP A 290 -1.60 35.97 -3.00
CA ASP A 290 -0.70 36.69 -2.07
C ASP A 290 -0.47 35.87 -0.79
N MET A 291 -1.52 35.22 -0.28
CA MET A 291 -1.44 34.33 0.88
C MET A 291 -0.59 33.09 0.55
N VAL A 292 -0.80 32.48 -0.62
CA VAL A 292 -0.01 31.33 -1.10
C VAL A 292 1.47 31.68 -1.19
N MET A 293 1.81 32.80 -1.84
CA MET A 293 3.18 33.31 -1.96
C MET A 293 3.83 33.57 -0.60
N SER A 294 3.10 34.16 0.34
CA SER A 294 3.61 34.40 1.69
C SER A 294 3.94 33.13 2.43
N LYS A 295 3.07 32.09 2.32
CA LYS A 295 3.29 30.76 2.93
C LYS A 295 4.44 30.00 2.29
N LEU A 296 4.59 30.06 0.95
CA LEU A 296 5.71 29.44 0.23
C LEU A 296 7.06 30.04 0.64
N LYS A 297 7.17 31.37 0.72
CA LYS A 297 8.37 32.06 1.21
C LYS A 297 8.75 31.63 2.63
N LEU A 298 7.76 31.44 3.51
CA LEU A 298 8.01 30.98 4.87
C LEU A 298 8.51 29.51 4.90
N LEU A 299 8.01 28.65 4.00
CA LEU A 299 8.49 27.27 3.89
C LEU A 299 9.91 27.20 3.35
N GLU A 300 10.27 28.04 2.41
CA GLU A 300 11.62 28.09 1.82
C GLU A 300 12.72 28.35 2.85
N THR A 301 12.39 29.07 3.94
CA THR A 301 13.35 29.33 5.03
C THR A 301 13.59 28.14 5.97
N LYS A 302 12.81 27.06 5.86
CA LYS A 302 12.92 25.89 6.73
C LYS A 302 13.88 24.87 6.13
N VAL A 303 14.82 24.44 6.96
CA VAL A 303 15.73 23.33 6.59
C VAL A 303 15.08 22.02 6.99
N GLU A 304 14.74 21.21 6.01
CA GLU A 304 14.21 19.86 6.19
C GLU A 304 15.19 18.83 5.59
N VAL A 305 15.11 17.58 6.02
CA VAL A 305 15.98 16.49 5.48
C VAL A 305 15.65 16.22 4.01
N LEU A 306 14.36 16.29 3.67
CA LEU A 306 13.87 16.12 2.30
C LEU A 306 13.02 17.35 1.92
N PRO A 307 13.05 17.80 0.65
CA PRO A 307 12.22 18.92 0.19
C PRO A 307 10.75 18.67 0.51
N THR A 308 10.06 19.65 1.08
CA THR A 308 8.62 19.59 1.37
C THR A 308 7.82 19.50 0.08
N PHE A 309 6.90 18.55 -0.03
CA PHE A 309 5.95 18.50 -1.15
C PHE A 309 4.75 19.37 -0.87
N VAL A 310 4.34 20.16 -1.86
CA VAL A 310 3.28 21.16 -1.73
C VAL A 310 2.19 20.92 -2.76
N GLU A 311 0.94 20.85 -2.30
CA GLU A 311 -0.27 20.99 -3.11
C GLU A 311 -0.81 22.42 -2.92
N LEU A 312 -1.04 23.14 -4.02
CA LEU A 312 -1.64 24.48 -4.01
C LEU A 312 -3.10 24.42 -4.42
N GLU A 313 -3.96 25.05 -3.63
CA GLU A 313 -5.36 25.29 -3.95
C GLU A 313 -5.58 26.81 -3.94
N ILE A 314 -5.69 27.39 -5.13
CA ILE A 314 -5.72 28.84 -5.31
C ILE A 314 -7.13 29.27 -5.58
N GLU A 315 -7.65 30.19 -4.74
CA GLU A 315 -8.93 30.84 -4.96
C GLU A 315 -8.83 31.74 -6.19
N ALA A 316 -9.68 31.49 -7.20
CA ALA A 316 -9.72 32.29 -8.41
C ALA A 316 -10.24 33.69 -8.09
N GLY A 317 -9.52 34.71 -8.58
CA GLY A 317 -10.01 36.08 -8.60
C GLY A 317 -11.02 36.33 -9.72
N GLU A 318 -11.30 37.61 -9.95
CA GLU A 318 -12.23 38.02 -11.03
C GLU A 318 -11.68 37.75 -12.44
N ASP A 319 -10.34 37.63 -12.59
CA ASP A 319 -9.65 37.40 -13.87
C ASP A 319 -8.95 36.00 -13.85
N SER A 320 -9.68 34.95 -14.16
CA SER A 320 -9.20 33.58 -14.15
C SER A 320 -8.04 33.31 -15.13
N TYR A 321 -7.90 34.07 -16.20
CA TYR A 321 -6.79 33.93 -17.14
C TYR A 321 -5.48 34.47 -16.54
N ASN A 322 -5.53 35.62 -15.88
CA ASN A 322 -4.38 36.18 -15.21
C ASN A 322 -3.94 35.34 -14.00
N ASP A 323 -4.89 34.73 -13.30
CA ASP A 323 -4.60 33.82 -12.20
C ASP A 323 -3.86 32.59 -12.67
N LYS A 324 -4.26 31.95 -13.79
CA LYS A 324 -3.51 30.81 -14.39
C LYS A 324 -2.08 31.19 -14.73
N LYS A 325 -1.87 32.36 -15.31
CA LYS A 325 -0.52 32.85 -15.64
C LYS A 325 0.34 33.03 -14.39
N LYS A 326 -0.21 33.65 -13.34
CA LYS A 326 0.49 33.83 -12.06
C LYS A 326 0.80 32.49 -11.38
N VAL A 327 -0.10 31.54 -11.44
CA VAL A 327 0.14 30.17 -10.90
C VAL A 327 1.31 29.51 -11.62
N THR A 328 1.38 29.62 -12.94
CA THR A 328 2.51 29.10 -13.73
C THR A 328 3.82 29.77 -13.31
N GLU A 329 3.83 31.11 -13.20
CA GLU A 329 5.00 31.87 -12.71
C GLU A 329 5.44 31.43 -11.30
N ILE A 330 4.49 31.11 -10.40
CA ILE A 330 4.79 30.60 -9.06
C ILE A 330 5.44 29.23 -9.16
N VAL A 331 4.91 28.31 -9.96
CA VAL A 331 5.47 26.96 -10.12
C VAL A 331 6.89 27.05 -10.67
N GLU A 332 7.11 27.85 -11.72
CA GLU A 332 8.43 28.06 -12.32
C GLU A 332 9.44 28.67 -11.32
N LEU A 333 8.99 29.63 -10.48
CA LEU A 333 9.85 30.25 -9.45
C LEU A 333 10.43 29.23 -8.45
N TYR A 334 9.68 28.15 -8.16
CA TYR A 334 10.08 27.12 -7.20
C TYR A 334 10.54 25.80 -7.85
N GLU A 335 10.69 25.74 -9.18
CA GLU A 335 11.08 24.52 -9.90
C GLU A 335 12.43 23.98 -9.41
N ASP A 336 13.41 24.85 -9.21
CA ASP A 336 14.76 24.54 -8.74
C ASP A 336 14.93 24.63 -7.21
N SER A 337 13.84 24.80 -6.45
CA SER A 337 13.93 24.95 -5.00
C SER A 337 14.40 23.63 -4.36
N THR A 338 15.40 23.75 -3.47
CA THR A 338 15.91 22.62 -2.67
C THR A 338 15.11 22.40 -1.39
N SER A 339 14.28 23.35 -0.97
CA SER A 339 13.51 23.29 0.28
C SER A 339 12.09 22.76 0.08
N LEU A 340 11.51 22.98 -1.11
CA LEU A 340 10.15 22.53 -1.42
C LEU A 340 10.00 22.20 -2.90
N LYS A 341 8.97 21.38 -3.23
CA LYS A 341 8.52 21.11 -4.60
C LYS A 341 7.01 21.22 -4.67
N ILE A 342 6.52 22.03 -5.60
CA ILE A 342 5.09 22.13 -5.89
C ILE A 342 4.73 21.01 -6.84
N LEU A 343 3.92 20.03 -6.39
CA LEU A 343 3.58 18.84 -7.17
C LEU A 343 2.19 18.94 -7.80
N LYS A 344 1.29 19.71 -7.19
CA LYS A 344 -0.10 19.79 -7.64
C LYS A 344 -0.60 21.23 -7.43
N THR A 345 -1.34 21.72 -8.43
CA THR A 345 -1.99 23.04 -8.37
C THR A 345 -3.44 22.89 -8.80
N ARG A 346 -4.35 23.49 -8.04
CA ARG A 346 -5.78 23.59 -8.36
C ARG A 346 -6.20 25.04 -8.25
N ILE A 347 -7.02 25.52 -9.20
CA ILE A 347 -7.68 26.82 -9.11
C ILE A 347 -9.15 26.55 -8.82
N VAL A 348 -9.61 27.03 -7.66
CA VAL A 348 -10.99 26.85 -7.18
C VAL A 348 -11.74 28.14 -7.37
N ASN A 349 -12.89 28.09 -8.01
CA ASN A 349 -13.75 29.26 -8.24
C ASN A 349 -15.01 29.10 -7.37
N GLU A 350 -15.22 29.96 -6.37
CA GLU A 350 -16.42 29.89 -5.49
C GLU A 350 -17.74 30.03 -6.24
N ASN A 351 -17.73 30.56 -7.48
CA ASN A 351 -18.92 30.83 -8.29
C ASN A 351 -19.23 29.78 -9.37
N LEU A 352 -18.46 28.70 -9.48
CA LEU A 352 -18.66 27.70 -10.54
C LEU A 352 -18.48 26.27 -9.98
N GLU A 353 -19.56 25.64 -9.59
CA GLU A 353 -19.66 24.15 -9.46
C GLU A 353 -19.31 23.41 -10.77
N TYR A 354 -18.87 24.10 -11.80
CA TYR A 354 -18.66 23.59 -13.16
C TYR A 354 -17.19 23.38 -13.56
N SER A 355 -16.20 23.78 -12.76
CA SER A 355 -14.80 23.72 -13.18
C SER A 355 -14.02 22.47 -12.73
N MET A 356 -14.64 21.56 -11.98
CA MET A 356 -13.98 20.33 -11.48
C MET A 356 -13.67 19.28 -12.57
N LEU A 357 -13.98 19.52 -13.83
CA LEU A 357 -13.93 18.51 -14.88
C LEU A 357 -12.68 18.55 -15.78
N HIS A 358 -11.80 19.58 -15.69
CA HIS A 358 -10.74 19.70 -16.70
C HIS A 358 -9.39 19.10 -16.33
N ASP A 359 -8.95 19.14 -15.08
CA ASP A 359 -7.59 18.67 -14.73
C ASP A 359 -7.57 17.24 -14.19
N ASP A 360 -8.61 16.78 -13.45
CA ASP A 360 -8.72 15.37 -13.05
C ASP A 360 -9.06 14.43 -14.21
N VAL A 361 -9.68 14.95 -15.28
CA VAL A 361 -9.99 14.17 -16.49
C VAL A 361 -8.72 13.93 -17.33
N LEU A 362 -7.80 14.88 -17.41
CA LEU A 362 -6.57 14.70 -18.20
C LEU A 362 -5.61 13.67 -17.58
N LEU A 363 -5.56 13.54 -16.25
CA LEU A 363 -4.75 12.53 -15.58
C LEU A 363 -5.39 11.13 -15.60
N LYS A 364 -6.72 11.04 -15.69
CA LYS A 364 -7.46 9.78 -15.83
C LYS A 364 -7.65 9.33 -17.29
N ILE A 365 -7.52 10.23 -18.27
CA ILE A 365 -7.73 9.91 -19.70
C ILE A 365 -6.70 8.89 -20.21
N GLU A 366 -5.48 8.89 -19.70
CA GLU A 366 -4.45 7.91 -20.09
C GLU A 366 -4.73 6.50 -19.53
N GLU A 367 -5.57 6.38 -18.49
CA GLU A 367 -5.95 5.11 -17.86
C GLU A 367 -7.40 4.67 -18.17
N MET A 368 -8.23 5.52 -18.78
CA MET A 368 -9.63 5.22 -19.07
C MET A 368 -9.80 4.59 -20.45
N ASP A 369 -10.73 3.63 -20.54
CA ASP A 369 -11.22 3.11 -21.82
C ASP A 369 -11.71 4.28 -22.70
N PRO A 370 -11.23 4.41 -23.95
CA PRO A 370 -11.63 5.49 -24.87
C PRO A 370 -13.13 5.66 -25.02
N LEU A 371 -13.90 4.58 -24.92
CA LEU A 371 -15.36 4.60 -24.99
C LEU A 371 -15.98 5.26 -23.73
N GLN A 372 -15.41 5.06 -22.57
CA GLN A 372 -15.86 5.71 -21.33
C GLN A 372 -15.61 7.22 -21.37
N VAL A 373 -14.45 7.64 -21.88
CA VAL A 373 -14.11 9.06 -22.09
C VAL A 373 -15.11 9.71 -23.03
N PHE A 374 -15.43 9.03 -24.14
CA PHE A 374 -16.40 9.53 -25.12
C PHE A 374 -17.82 9.66 -24.54
N ARG A 375 -18.28 8.69 -23.77
CA ARG A 375 -19.58 8.74 -23.06
C ARG A 375 -19.67 9.92 -22.11
N HIS A 376 -18.59 10.14 -21.37
CA HIS A 376 -18.50 11.28 -20.44
C HIS A 376 -18.58 12.62 -21.18
N LEU A 377 -17.87 12.75 -22.31
CA LEU A 377 -17.94 13.94 -23.16
C LEU A 377 -19.36 14.20 -23.70
N LEU A 378 -20.12 13.16 -24.04
CA LEU A 378 -21.53 13.31 -24.47
C LEU A 378 -22.42 13.81 -23.32
N GLU A 379 -22.16 13.36 -22.09
CA GLU A 379 -22.89 13.81 -20.89
C GLU A 379 -22.59 15.27 -20.55
N VAL A 380 -21.32 15.65 -20.54
CA VAL A 380 -20.87 17.04 -20.33
C VAL A 380 -21.48 18.00 -21.35
N ARG A 381 -21.65 17.56 -22.62
CA ARG A 381 -22.29 18.34 -23.66
C ARG A 381 -23.81 18.22 -23.68
N SER A 382 -24.41 17.58 -22.66
CA SER A 382 -25.86 17.41 -22.53
C SER A 382 -26.52 16.75 -23.75
N ILE A 383 -25.79 15.89 -24.46
CA ILE A 383 -26.31 15.15 -25.63
C ILE A 383 -27.06 13.90 -25.11
N GLN A 384 -28.36 13.85 -25.35
CA GLN A 384 -29.26 12.78 -24.88
C GLN A 384 -30.08 12.16 -26.02
N GLY A 385 -30.75 11.03 -25.73
CA GLY A 385 -31.69 10.36 -26.63
C GLY A 385 -31.00 9.70 -27.85
N ASP A 386 -31.74 9.61 -28.97
CA ASP A 386 -31.30 8.96 -30.22
C ASP A 386 -29.96 9.50 -30.76
N LYS A 387 -29.65 10.76 -30.48
CA LYS A 387 -28.40 11.38 -30.92
C LYS A 387 -27.22 10.81 -30.16
N LYS A 388 -27.36 10.55 -28.84
CA LYS A 388 -26.31 9.91 -27.99
C LYS A 388 -26.01 8.50 -28.52
N LEU A 389 -27.07 7.70 -28.76
CA LEU A 389 -26.91 6.33 -29.26
C LEU A 389 -26.23 6.25 -30.63
N LYS A 390 -26.58 7.15 -31.55
CA LYS A 390 -25.95 7.21 -32.88
C LYS A 390 -24.48 7.56 -32.80
N LEU A 391 -24.10 8.51 -31.94
CA LEU A 391 -22.72 8.94 -31.77
C LEU A 391 -21.88 7.87 -31.08
N GLU A 392 -22.40 7.19 -30.06
CA GLU A 392 -21.71 6.05 -29.41
C GLU A 392 -21.43 4.93 -30.42
N LYS A 393 -22.44 4.57 -31.23
CA LYS A 393 -22.28 3.53 -32.24
C LYS A 393 -21.21 3.88 -33.28
N ALA A 394 -21.23 5.11 -33.80
CA ALA A 394 -20.23 5.59 -34.76
C ALA A 394 -18.82 5.61 -34.13
N TYR A 395 -18.69 5.95 -32.85
CA TYR A 395 -17.41 5.95 -32.15
C TYR A 395 -16.86 4.53 -31.94
N VAL A 396 -17.70 3.56 -31.61
CA VAL A 396 -17.32 2.14 -31.52
C VAL A 396 -16.82 1.61 -32.86
N GLU A 397 -17.54 1.91 -33.95
CA GLU A 397 -17.13 1.52 -35.30
C GLU A 397 -15.77 2.12 -35.71
N LEU A 398 -15.49 3.36 -35.29
CA LEU A 398 -14.18 4.01 -35.48
C LEU A 398 -13.06 3.33 -34.68
N LEU A 399 -13.32 2.98 -33.40
CA LEU A 399 -12.33 2.27 -32.55
C LEU A 399 -12.00 0.88 -33.12
N GLU A 400 -13.01 0.14 -33.56
CA GLU A 400 -12.82 -1.18 -34.20
C GLU A 400 -12.05 -1.08 -35.52
N GLY A 401 -12.15 0.04 -36.23
CA GLY A 401 -11.37 0.33 -37.45
C GLY A 401 -9.91 0.67 -37.20
N LEU A 402 -9.57 1.23 -36.04
CA LEU A 402 -8.20 1.59 -35.65
C LEU A 402 -7.43 0.43 -35.02
N LEU A 403 -8.11 -0.62 -34.55
CA LEU A 403 -7.51 -1.82 -33.95
C LEU A 403 -7.28 -2.96 -34.94
N LYS A 404 -7.58 -2.73 -36.22
CA LYS A 404 -7.20 -3.61 -37.38
C LYS A 404 -5.98 -3.08 -38.09
#